data_0a41ecee0d2c20d4f9dd8c3bd78152ab
#
_entry.id   0a41ecee0d2c20d4f9dd8c3bd78152ab
#
_cell.length_a   1.000
_cell.length_b   1.000
_cell.length_c   1.000
_cell.angle_alpha   90.00
_cell.angle_beta   90.00
_cell.angle_gamma   90.00
#
_symmetry.space_group_name_H-M   'P 1'
#
loop_
_entity.id
_entity.type
_entity.pdbx_description
1 polymer ?
#
loop_
_entity_poly.entity_id
_entity_poly.type
_entity_poly.pdbx_seq_one_letter_code
_entity_poly.pdbx_strand_id
1 'polypeptide(L)'
;MTSARRLTREIQDIRDSGIKNFRIIQVDESNILNWQGLIVPDCPPYDKGAFRIEIIFPAEYPFKPPKITFKTKIYHPNIDEKGQVCLPIISVENWKPATKTCQVIQCLVAMVNMPQPEHPLRADLAEEYTKDRVKFMKNAEEFTKKHSEKRPVD
;
A
#
# COMPACT_ATOMS: atom_id res chain seq x y z
N MET A 1 -7.04 -9.94 -25.60
CA MET A 1 -6.11 -9.76 -24.49
C MET A 1 -6.85 -9.91 -23.18
N THR A 2 -6.27 -10.60 -22.29
CA THR A 2 -6.87 -10.85 -20.99
C THR A 2 -6.13 -10.06 -19.91
N SER A 3 -6.82 -9.80 -18.80
CA SER A 3 -6.22 -9.25 -17.61
C SER A 3 -4.99 -10.06 -17.18
N ALA A 4 -5.09 -11.38 -17.27
CA ALA A 4 -4.01 -12.29 -16.88
C ALA A 4 -2.72 -12.03 -17.65
N ARG A 5 -2.80 -11.80 -18.96
CA ARG A 5 -1.63 -11.54 -19.78
C ARG A 5 -0.94 -10.25 -19.39
N ARG A 6 -1.71 -9.20 -19.19
CA ARG A 6 -1.16 -7.92 -18.74
C ARG A 6 -0.56 -8.04 -17.34
N LEU A 7 -1.24 -8.72 -16.42
CA LEU A 7 -0.76 -8.88 -15.05
C LEU A 7 0.52 -9.71 -14.98
N THR A 8 0.63 -10.75 -15.79
CA THR A 8 1.86 -11.54 -15.87
C THR A 8 3.05 -10.65 -16.24
N ARG A 9 2.85 -9.75 -17.20
CA ARG A 9 3.89 -8.82 -17.61
C ARG A 9 4.19 -7.80 -16.51
N GLU A 10 3.17 -7.29 -15.83
CA GLU A 10 3.37 -6.31 -14.75
C GLU A 10 4.11 -6.94 -13.56
N ILE A 11 3.81 -8.21 -13.22
CA ILE A 11 4.55 -8.93 -12.18
C ILE A 11 6.04 -8.97 -12.52
N GLN A 12 6.36 -9.32 -13.76
CA GLN A 12 7.75 -9.40 -14.19
C GLN A 12 8.42 -8.02 -14.16
N ASP A 13 7.72 -6.99 -14.62
CA ASP A 13 8.22 -5.62 -14.59
C ASP A 13 8.55 -5.17 -13.16
N ILE A 14 7.69 -5.49 -12.20
CA ILE A 14 7.93 -5.14 -10.79
C ILE A 14 9.15 -5.88 -10.25
N ARG A 15 9.26 -7.17 -10.54
CA ARG A 15 10.41 -7.98 -10.09
C ARG A 15 11.71 -7.47 -10.68
N ASP A 16 11.68 -7.06 -11.94
CA ASP A 16 12.87 -6.56 -12.64
C ASP A 16 13.24 -5.13 -12.26
N SER A 17 12.27 -4.34 -11.76
CA SER A 17 12.47 -2.92 -11.47
C SER A 17 13.38 -2.65 -10.27
N GLY A 18 13.53 -3.61 -9.38
CA GLY A 18 14.32 -3.46 -8.17
C GLY A 18 13.72 -2.49 -7.14
N ILE A 19 12.40 -2.34 -7.10
CA ILE A 19 11.73 -1.51 -6.11
C ILE A 19 12.12 -1.97 -4.71
N LYS A 20 12.68 -1.05 -3.90
CA LYS A 20 13.20 -1.38 -2.57
C LYS A 20 12.14 -1.53 -1.50
N ASN A 21 11.06 -0.77 -1.62
CA ASN A 21 10.08 -0.62 -0.54
C ASN A 21 8.88 -1.54 -0.72
N PHE A 22 8.92 -2.42 -1.69
CA PHE A 22 7.84 -3.33 -1.98
C PHE A 22 8.37 -4.67 -2.47
N ARG A 23 7.74 -5.76 -2.02
CA ARG A 23 8.03 -7.11 -2.50
C ARG A 23 6.74 -7.84 -2.79
N ILE A 24 6.65 -8.50 -3.95
CA ILE A 24 5.58 -9.44 -4.21
C ILE A 24 5.92 -10.71 -3.42
N ILE A 25 5.07 -11.03 -2.44
CA ILE A 25 5.26 -12.21 -1.60
C ILE A 25 4.65 -13.44 -2.25
N GLN A 26 3.43 -13.26 -2.79
CA GLN A 26 2.69 -14.36 -3.37
C GLN A 26 1.69 -13.86 -4.39
N VAL A 27 1.62 -14.55 -5.52
CA VAL A 27 0.53 -14.41 -6.48
C VAL A 27 -0.23 -15.71 -6.43
N ASP A 28 -1.57 -15.64 -6.32
CA ASP A 28 -2.40 -16.83 -6.26
C ASP A 28 -2.27 -17.59 -7.58
N GLU A 29 -1.77 -18.83 -7.53
CA GLU A 29 -1.58 -19.65 -8.73
C GLU A 29 -2.88 -19.94 -9.47
N SER A 30 -3.97 -20.07 -8.74
CA SER A 30 -5.28 -20.32 -9.32
C SER A 30 -5.99 -19.04 -9.77
N ASN A 31 -5.50 -17.86 -9.33
CA ASN A 31 -6.14 -16.58 -9.61
C ASN A 31 -5.13 -15.44 -9.59
N ILE A 32 -4.56 -15.15 -10.76
CA ILE A 32 -3.57 -14.09 -10.92
C ILE A 32 -4.11 -12.71 -10.55
N LEU A 33 -5.41 -12.57 -10.37
CA LEU A 33 -6.03 -11.30 -9.95
C LEU A 33 -5.85 -11.02 -8.45
N ASN A 34 -5.29 -11.96 -7.70
CA ASN A 34 -5.07 -11.79 -6.26
C ASN A 34 -3.59 -11.89 -5.93
N TRP A 35 -3.01 -10.76 -5.48
CA TRP A 35 -1.61 -10.69 -5.08
C TRP A 35 -1.49 -10.37 -3.60
N GLN A 36 -0.43 -10.88 -2.98
CA GLN A 36 -0.01 -10.45 -1.66
C GLN A 36 1.37 -9.83 -1.76
N GLY A 37 1.53 -8.69 -1.14
CA GLY A 37 2.79 -7.97 -1.15
C GLY A 37 3.16 -7.48 0.23
N LEU A 38 4.38 -7.00 0.36
CA LEU A 38 4.91 -6.47 1.61
C LEU A 38 5.47 -5.08 1.35
N ILE A 39 4.93 -4.10 2.08
CA ILE A 39 5.44 -2.73 2.07
C ILE A 39 6.51 -2.63 3.15
N VAL A 40 7.69 -2.15 2.77
CA VAL A 40 8.85 -2.03 3.65
C VAL A 40 9.28 -0.56 3.68
N PRO A 41 8.63 0.28 4.52
CA PRO A 41 8.96 1.72 4.55
C PRO A 41 10.37 1.94 5.07
N ASP A 42 11.03 3.00 4.61
CA ASP A 42 12.36 3.38 5.09
C ASP A 42 12.37 4.74 5.78
N CYS A 43 11.20 5.30 6.07
CA CYS A 43 11.07 6.56 6.81
C CYS A 43 10.37 6.34 8.16
N PRO A 44 10.83 7.00 9.24
CA PRO A 44 10.09 6.95 10.49
C PRO A 44 8.69 7.55 10.32
N PRO A 45 7.69 7.12 11.07
CA PRO A 45 7.74 6.15 12.18
C PRO A 45 7.54 4.70 11.76
N TYR A 46 7.40 4.42 10.46
CA TYR A 46 7.01 3.11 9.96
C TYR A 46 8.19 2.21 9.60
N ASP A 47 9.40 2.74 9.64
CA ASP A 47 10.61 2.02 9.24
C ASP A 47 11.03 0.89 10.19
N LYS A 48 10.37 0.76 11.34
CA LYS A 48 10.66 -0.31 12.30
C LYS A 48 9.98 -1.62 11.98
N GLY A 49 9.15 -1.66 10.94
CA GLY A 49 8.42 -2.87 10.58
C GLY A 49 8.12 -2.96 9.10
N ALA A 50 7.28 -3.93 8.76
CA ALA A 50 6.79 -4.14 7.41
C ALA A 50 5.29 -4.41 7.46
N PHE A 51 4.60 -4.16 6.36
CA PHE A 51 3.15 -4.19 6.32
C PHE A 51 2.67 -5.00 5.13
N ARG A 52 1.90 -6.05 5.41
CA ARG A 52 1.36 -6.90 4.36
C ARG A 52 0.14 -6.25 3.74
N ILE A 53 0.09 -6.27 2.41
CA ILE A 53 -1.05 -5.80 1.65
C ILE A 53 -1.58 -6.90 0.75
N GLU A 54 -2.86 -6.81 0.44
CA GLU A 54 -3.51 -7.60 -0.58
C GLU A 54 -3.91 -6.68 -1.72
N ILE A 55 -3.61 -7.08 -2.95
CA ILE A 55 -4.03 -6.35 -4.14
C ILE A 55 -4.97 -7.26 -4.92
N ILE A 56 -6.22 -6.82 -5.07
CA ILE A 56 -7.23 -7.56 -5.81
C ILE A 56 -7.57 -6.78 -7.08
N PHE A 57 -7.35 -7.41 -8.22
CA PHE A 57 -7.66 -6.82 -9.51
C PHE A 57 -9.04 -7.30 -9.96
N PRO A 58 -9.90 -6.40 -10.47
CA PRO A 58 -11.19 -6.82 -10.98
C PRO A 58 -11.03 -7.57 -12.30
N ALA A 59 -12.05 -8.34 -12.66
CA ALA A 59 -12.05 -9.06 -13.94
C ALA A 59 -11.94 -8.09 -15.13
N GLU A 60 -12.43 -6.85 -14.96
CA GLU A 60 -12.38 -5.80 -15.97
C GLU A 60 -11.05 -5.07 -16.06
N TYR A 61 -10.08 -5.42 -15.22
CA TYR A 61 -8.76 -4.81 -15.28
C TYR A 61 -8.15 -4.95 -16.69
N PRO A 62 -7.56 -3.92 -17.29
CA PRO A 62 -7.18 -2.63 -16.71
C PRO A 62 -8.21 -1.51 -16.83
N PHE A 63 -9.44 -1.80 -17.21
CA PHE A 63 -10.47 -0.78 -17.38
C PHE A 63 -11.07 -0.30 -16.06
N LYS A 64 -10.94 -1.12 -15.02
CA LYS A 64 -11.28 -0.74 -13.65
C LYS A 64 -10.07 -0.89 -12.73
N PRO A 65 -9.97 -0.07 -11.67
CA PRO A 65 -8.79 -0.07 -10.81
C PRO A 65 -8.72 -1.29 -9.89
N PRO A 66 -7.51 -1.64 -9.44
CA PRO A 66 -7.35 -2.63 -8.39
C PRO A 66 -7.77 -2.08 -7.03
N LYS A 67 -8.04 -2.97 -6.09
CA LYS A 67 -8.30 -2.64 -4.71
C LYS A 67 -7.13 -3.09 -3.84
N ILE A 68 -6.66 -2.20 -2.97
CA ILE A 68 -5.57 -2.49 -2.04
C ILE A 68 -6.11 -2.47 -0.62
N THR A 69 -5.77 -3.50 0.16
CA THR A 69 -6.15 -3.61 1.56
C THR A 69 -4.92 -3.97 2.39
N PHE A 70 -4.68 -3.24 3.47
CA PHE A 70 -3.63 -3.60 4.43
C PHE A 70 -4.13 -4.72 5.31
N LYS A 71 -3.39 -5.82 5.35
CA LYS A 71 -3.67 -6.95 6.24
C LYS A 71 -2.94 -6.79 7.58
N THR A 72 -1.86 -6.05 7.60
CA THR A 72 -1.14 -5.68 8.81
C THR A 72 -1.69 -4.35 9.32
N LYS A 73 -1.96 -4.24 10.61
CA LYS A 73 -2.44 -3.00 11.21
C LYS A 73 -1.38 -1.92 11.11
N ILE A 74 -1.80 -0.70 10.79
CA ILE A 74 -0.89 0.44 10.68
C ILE A 74 -1.56 1.69 11.27
N TYR A 75 -0.78 2.49 11.98
CA TYR A 75 -1.22 3.75 12.58
C TYR A 75 -1.00 4.88 11.59
N HIS A 76 -2.01 5.12 10.74
CA HIS A 76 -1.84 6.03 9.60
C HIS A 76 -3.17 6.73 9.28
N PRO A 77 -3.16 8.06 9.08
CA PRO A 77 -4.40 8.80 8.84
C PRO A 77 -5.14 8.44 7.55
N ASN A 78 -4.43 7.90 6.56
CA ASN A 78 -5.04 7.57 5.26
C ASN A 78 -5.38 6.09 5.12
N ILE A 79 -5.24 5.31 6.19
CA ILE A 79 -5.56 3.88 6.20
C ILE A 79 -6.44 3.61 7.41
N ASP A 80 -7.62 3.05 7.19
CA ASP A 80 -8.57 2.81 8.28
C ASP A 80 -8.27 1.52 9.04
N GLU A 81 -9.04 1.25 10.08
CA GLU A 81 -8.84 0.09 10.94
C GLU A 81 -9.11 -1.24 10.23
N LYS A 82 -9.85 -1.20 9.14
CA LYS A 82 -10.13 -2.37 8.30
C LYS A 82 -9.06 -2.59 7.24
N GLY A 83 -8.08 -1.69 7.15
CA GLY A 83 -7.03 -1.74 6.15
C GLY A 83 -7.38 -1.08 4.82
N GLN A 84 -8.53 -0.41 4.73
CA GLN A 84 -8.89 0.32 3.53
C GLN A 84 -7.99 1.54 3.34
N VAL A 85 -7.65 1.83 2.10
CA VAL A 85 -6.67 2.87 1.77
C VAL A 85 -7.34 3.97 0.95
N CYS A 86 -7.08 5.23 1.32
CA CYS A 86 -7.43 6.37 0.49
C CYS A 86 -6.25 6.67 -0.43
N LEU A 87 -6.32 6.22 -1.67
CA LEU A 87 -5.24 6.41 -2.64
C LEU A 87 -5.84 6.93 -3.95
N PRO A 88 -5.68 8.24 -4.23
CA PRO A 88 -6.35 8.86 -5.37
C PRO A 88 -6.09 8.21 -6.74
N ILE A 89 -4.89 7.70 -6.97
CA ILE A 89 -4.54 7.11 -8.27
C ILE A 89 -5.42 5.90 -8.63
N ILE A 90 -5.97 5.21 -7.64
CA ILE A 90 -6.86 4.07 -7.87
C ILE A 90 -8.33 4.39 -7.59
N SER A 91 -8.67 5.65 -7.40
CA SER A 91 -10.08 6.04 -7.31
C SER A 91 -10.75 5.89 -8.67
N VAL A 92 -12.06 5.64 -8.64
CA VAL A 92 -12.84 5.45 -9.88
C VAL A 92 -12.71 6.68 -10.80
N GLU A 93 -12.71 7.89 -10.22
CA GLU A 93 -12.64 9.13 -10.99
C GLU A 93 -11.29 9.34 -11.67
N ASN A 94 -10.21 8.84 -11.06
CA ASN A 94 -8.85 9.12 -11.52
C ASN A 94 -8.18 7.96 -12.25
N TRP A 95 -8.77 6.77 -12.17
CA TRP A 95 -8.16 5.59 -12.77
C TRP A 95 -8.06 5.70 -14.28
N LYS A 96 -6.91 5.31 -14.81
CA LYS A 96 -6.68 5.24 -16.26
C LYS A 96 -6.13 3.85 -16.61
N PRO A 97 -6.63 3.24 -17.71
CA PRO A 97 -6.14 1.90 -18.10
C PRO A 97 -4.64 1.82 -18.36
N ALA A 98 -4.03 2.94 -18.74
CA ALA A 98 -2.58 3.00 -18.96
C ALA A 98 -1.76 3.00 -17.67
N THR A 99 -2.39 3.19 -16.50
CA THR A 99 -1.70 3.21 -15.22
C THR A 99 -1.16 1.82 -14.90
N LYS A 100 0.11 1.75 -14.58
CA LYS A 100 0.78 0.49 -14.23
C LYS A 100 0.74 0.26 -12.73
N THR A 101 0.65 -1.01 -12.31
CA THR A 101 0.66 -1.38 -10.89
C THR A 101 1.92 -0.86 -10.20
N CYS A 102 3.05 -0.85 -10.88
CA CYS A 102 4.29 -0.28 -10.36
C CYS A 102 4.11 1.18 -9.92
N GLN A 103 3.40 1.99 -10.71
CA GLN A 103 3.10 3.38 -10.38
C GLN A 103 2.18 3.47 -9.16
N VAL A 104 1.18 2.58 -9.07
CA VAL A 104 0.27 2.51 -7.93
C VAL A 104 1.04 2.22 -6.65
N ILE A 105 1.95 1.24 -6.71
CA ILE A 105 2.77 0.86 -5.55
C ILE A 105 3.69 2.00 -5.13
N GLN A 106 4.29 2.70 -6.08
CA GLN A 106 5.13 3.87 -5.77
C GLN A 106 4.32 4.96 -5.06
N CYS A 107 3.09 5.21 -5.52
CA CYS A 107 2.20 6.16 -4.85
C CYS A 107 1.82 5.70 -3.45
N LEU A 108 1.58 4.41 -3.28
CA LEU A 108 1.25 3.83 -1.97
C LEU A 108 2.40 4.00 -0.98
N VAL A 109 3.61 3.66 -1.40
CA VAL A 109 4.81 3.82 -0.56
C VAL A 109 5.01 5.29 -0.19
N ALA A 110 4.86 6.19 -1.16
CA ALA A 110 4.98 7.63 -0.93
C ALA A 110 3.95 8.11 0.10
N MET A 111 2.71 7.64 0.00
CA MET A 111 1.66 8.02 0.95
C MET A 111 1.95 7.48 2.36
N VAL A 112 2.46 6.26 2.46
CA VAL A 112 2.82 5.69 3.78
C VAL A 112 3.90 6.54 4.42
N ASN A 113 4.93 6.92 3.66
CA ASN A 113 6.04 7.73 4.16
C ASN A 113 5.64 9.18 4.44
N MET A 114 4.66 9.71 3.71
CA MET A 114 4.19 11.09 3.85
C MET A 114 2.66 11.12 3.93
N PRO A 115 2.09 10.96 5.13
CA PRO A 115 0.64 11.03 5.30
C PRO A 115 0.04 12.32 4.76
N GLN A 116 -1.18 12.23 4.25
CA GLN A 116 -1.91 13.36 3.69
C GLN A 116 -3.14 13.65 4.57
N PRO A 117 -2.98 14.48 5.60
CA PRO A 117 -4.06 14.72 6.58
C PRO A 117 -5.27 15.45 6.02
N GLU A 118 -5.15 16.02 4.82
CA GLU A 118 -6.25 16.73 4.16
C GLU A 118 -7.40 15.79 3.73
N HIS A 119 -7.09 14.52 3.49
CA HIS A 119 -8.06 13.53 3.02
C HIS A 119 -8.04 12.27 3.89
N PRO A 120 -8.37 12.42 5.19
CA PRO A 120 -8.19 11.31 6.12
C PRO A 120 -9.29 10.27 6.04
N LEU A 121 -8.93 9.02 6.30
CA LEU A 121 -9.87 7.96 6.67
C LEU A 121 -9.98 7.86 8.19
N ARG A 122 -8.98 8.37 8.90
CA ARG A 122 -8.99 8.45 10.36
C ARG A 122 -8.76 9.88 10.79
N ALA A 123 -9.86 10.57 11.07
CA ALA A 123 -9.83 11.98 11.45
C ALA A 123 -9.04 12.23 12.73
N ASP A 124 -9.12 11.31 13.70
CA ASP A 124 -8.36 11.39 14.95
C ASP A 124 -6.85 11.39 14.72
N LEU A 125 -6.36 10.51 13.84
CA LEU A 125 -4.94 10.44 13.52
C LEU A 125 -4.47 11.62 12.66
N ALA A 126 -5.34 12.09 11.77
CA ALA A 126 -5.03 13.27 10.96
C ALA A 126 -4.87 14.51 11.83
N GLU A 127 -5.74 14.66 12.84
CA GLU A 127 -5.66 15.76 13.80
C GLU A 127 -4.37 15.68 14.62
N GLU A 128 -4.04 14.51 15.15
CA GLU A 128 -2.81 14.31 15.91
C GLU A 128 -1.58 14.62 15.05
N TYR A 129 -1.57 14.13 13.81
CA TYR A 129 -0.47 14.35 12.87
C TYR A 129 -0.26 15.84 12.59
N THR A 130 -1.34 16.59 12.49
CA THR A 130 -1.30 18.02 12.18
C THR A 130 -0.97 18.88 13.41
N LYS A 131 -1.59 18.57 14.56
CA LYS A 131 -1.49 19.41 15.75
C LYS A 131 -0.36 19.04 16.69
N ASP A 132 0.00 17.75 16.75
CA ASP A 132 1.05 17.27 17.66
C ASP A 132 1.87 16.17 16.97
N ARG A 133 2.73 16.59 16.06
CA ARG A 133 3.54 15.69 15.26
C ARG A 133 4.43 14.78 16.12
N VAL A 134 4.98 15.31 17.20
CA VAL A 134 5.86 14.56 18.10
C VAL A 134 5.09 13.39 18.72
N LYS A 135 3.89 13.67 19.22
CA LYS A 135 3.03 12.64 19.80
C LYS A 135 2.63 11.60 18.75
N PHE A 136 2.25 12.07 17.55
CA PHE A 136 1.91 11.16 16.45
C PHE A 136 3.07 10.22 16.14
N MET A 137 4.27 10.76 15.97
CA MET A 137 5.46 9.98 15.62
C MET A 137 5.75 8.93 16.68
N LYS A 138 5.64 9.30 17.95
CA LYS A 138 5.86 8.36 19.06
C LYS A 138 4.84 7.24 19.06
N ASN A 139 3.56 7.60 18.96
CA ASN A 139 2.47 6.63 18.97
C ASN A 139 2.53 5.69 17.76
N ALA A 140 2.82 6.24 16.60
CA ALA A 140 2.94 5.45 15.37
C ALA A 140 4.13 4.49 15.42
N GLU A 141 5.26 4.93 15.98
CA GLU A 141 6.42 4.06 16.13
C GLU A 141 6.14 2.91 17.10
N GLU A 142 5.53 3.22 18.25
CA GLU A 142 5.16 2.19 19.23
C GLU A 142 4.17 1.19 18.64
N PHE A 143 3.18 1.68 17.92
CA PHE A 143 2.19 0.84 17.24
C PHE A 143 2.84 -0.06 16.19
N THR A 144 3.77 0.50 15.42
CA THR A 144 4.51 -0.25 14.41
C THR A 144 5.32 -1.38 15.04
N LYS A 145 6.05 -1.09 16.11
CA LYS A 145 6.83 -2.12 16.83
C LYS A 145 5.94 -3.24 17.35
N LYS A 146 4.72 -2.92 17.78
CA LYS A 146 3.81 -3.87 18.38
C LYS A 146 3.05 -4.71 17.35
N HIS A 147 2.64 -4.12 16.24
CA HIS A 147 1.65 -4.73 15.33
C HIS A 147 2.17 -5.05 13.93
N SER A 148 3.29 -4.48 13.50
CA SER A 148 3.80 -4.74 12.17
C SER A 148 4.47 -6.10 12.05
N GLU A 149 4.73 -6.52 10.83
CA GLU A 149 5.54 -7.70 10.56
C GLU A 149 7.02 -7.33 10.64
N LYS A 150 7.85 -8.36 10.84
CA LYS A 150 9.30 -8.19 10.86
C LYS A 150 9.80 -7.77 9.48
N ARG A 151 10.74 -6.83 9.47
CA ARG A 151 11.36 -6.42 8.22
C ARG A 151 12.13 -7.59 7.61
N PRO A 152 12.03 -7.78 6.28
CA PRO A 152 12.79 -8.84 5.62
C PRO A 152 14.29 -8.55 5.71
N VAL A 153 15.07 -9.62 5.77
CA VAL A 153 16.53 -9.57 5.77
C VAL A 153 17.01 -9.97 4.38
N ASP A 154 17.80 -9.13 3.77
CA ASP A 154 18.35 -9.39 2.44
C ASP A 154 19.73 -10.01 2.54
#